data_4ad398b89adceff865358b950e92e340
#
_entry.id   4ad398b89adceff865358b950e92e340
#
_cell.length_a   1.000
_cell.length_b   1.000
_cell.length_c   1.000
_cell.angle_alpha   90.00
_cell.angle_beta   90.00
_cell.angle_gamma   90.00
#
_symmetry.space_group_name_H-M   'P 1'
#
loop_
_entity.id
_entity.type
_entity.pdbx_description
1 polymer ?
#
loop_
_entity_poly.entity_id
_entity_poly.type
_entity_poly.pdbx_seq_one_letter_code
_entity_poly.pdbx_strand_id
1 'polypeptide(L)'
;MRVGGRYMSTVDEEALELQRQRRKRVNRMKNIIVLTIAIWMLVSFLVVIILAVCLGKLNHRVHVLEKAQLAQMTVSADEQKQPQPEQTAPATQEDEAQSEQETESQADYSNVVRGIDTDDNMAVEGDTHYVYLTFDCVPGKNTDAILDVLDSYDLKATFFVSGKVDEEYYDTLNRIVTDGHTLGMHSYSNQYSTIYASTEAFSRDLTQISDFLYDVTGVRSCYYRFPGGSSNEISNVDMAELVHILNRNQISYYDWNVSAGDAASDYTSEAVVANVMEGVSRYKTSVVLLHDAPDKSTTVEALTPLINELQGMDAQILPIDENTTLIQYIKADSVE
;
A
#
# COMPACT_ATOMS: atom_id res chain seq x y z
N MET A 1 32.49 -70.72 -54.71
CA MET A 1 32.09 -69.40 -54.27
C MET A 1 31.41 -69.46 -52.89
N ARG A 2 32.11 -69.09 -51.84
CA ARG A 2 31.55 -69.03 -50.47
C ARG A 2 31.04 -67.60 -50.23
N VAL A 3 29.74 -67.50 -50.02
CA VAL A 3 29.11 -66.25 -49.56
C VAL A 3 29.24 -66.18 -48.01
N GLY A 4 30.08 -65.27 -47.53
CA GLY A 4 30.26 -65.03 -46.09
C GLY A 4 29.13 -64.25 -45.57
N GLY A 5 28.15 -64.86 -44.91
CA GLY A 5 27.19 -64.21 -44.06
C GLY A 5 27.88 -63.74 -42.76
N ARG A 6 28.01 -62.42 -42.49
CA ARG A 6 28.42 -61.90 -41.22
C ARG A 6 27.29 -62.16 -40.24
N TYR A 7 27.49 -63.05 -39.27
CA TYR A 7 26.64 -63.10 -38.04
C TYR A 7 26.96 -61.90 -37.22
N MET A 8 25.98 -61.03 -37.05
CA MET A 8 26.06 -59.96 -36.09
C MET A 8 26.17 -60.54 -34.65
N SER A 9 27.09 -60.04 -33.80
CA SER A 9 27.26 -60.56 -32.49
C SER A 9 26.04 -60.11 -31.62
N THR A 10 25.69 -60.89 -30.56
CA THR A 10 24.60 -60.57 -29.64
C THR A 10 24.79 -59.23 -29.01
N VAL A 11 26.03 -58.76 -28.83
CA VAL A 11 26.40 -57.44 -28.29
C VAL A 11 26.02 -56.31 -29.27
N ASP A 12 26.11 -56.55 -30.59
CA ASP A 12 25.72 -55.54 -31.59
C ASP A 12 24.19 -55.40 -31.68
N GLU A 13 23.44 -56.48 -31.44
CA GLU A 13 21.97 -56.44 -31.39
C GLU A 13 21.46 -55.69 -30.15
N GLU A 14 22.04 -55.96 -28.98
CA GLU A 14 21.70 -55.21 -27.74
C GLU A 14 22.00 -53.70 -27.84
N ALA A 15 23.14 -53.35 -28.44
CA ALA A 15 23.51 -51.95 -28.67
C ALA A 15 22.53 -51.26 -29.62
N LEU A 16 22.07 -51.95 -30.66
CA LEU A 16 21.09 -51.44 -31.62
C LEU A 16 19.69 -51.24 -30.98
N GLU A 17 19.28 -52.18 -30.14
CA GLU A 17 18.02 -52.05 -29.39
C GLU A 17 18.06 -50.90 -28.38
N LEU A 18 19.17 -50.70 -27.64
CA LEU A 18 19.37 -49.62 -26.74
C LEU A 18 19.32 -48.26 -27.45
N GLN A 19 19.93 -48.16 -28.66
CA GLN A 19 19.82 -46.95 -29.49
C GLN A 19 18.39 -46.70 -29.98
N ARG A 20 17.64 -47.75 -30.36
CA ARG A 20 16.22 -47.59 -30.72
C ARG A 20 15.37 -47.15 -29.58
N GLN A 21 15.60 -47.63 -28.36
CA GLN A 21 14.89 -47.23 -27.15
C GLN A 21 15.21 -45.75 -26.79
N ARG A 22 16.47 -45.33 -26.87
CA ARG A 22 16.88 -43.93 -26.63
C ARG A 22 16.21 -43.00 -27.66
N ARG A 23 16.19 -43.34 -28.96
CA ARG A 23 15.50 -42.56 -29.98
C ARG A 23 13.99 -42.44 -29.70
N LYS A 24 13.33 -43.51 -29.28
CA LYS A 24 11.90 -43.49 -28.92
C LYS A 24 11.63 -42.59 -27.70
N ARG A 25 12.50 -42.62 -26.68
CA ARG A 25 12.39 -41.73 -25.50
C ARG A 25 12.58 -40.26 -25.88
N VAL A 26 13.60 -39.95 -26.66
CA VAL A 26 13.87 -38.56 -27.11
C VAL A 26 12.72 -38.03 -27.97
N ASN A 27 12.16 -38.82 -28.88
CA ASN A 27 11.02 -38.39 -29.69
C ASN A 27 9.75 -38.20 -28.84
N ARG A 28 9.53 -39.06 -27.83
CA ARG A 28 8.40 -38.88 -26.89
C ARG A 28 8.56 -37.60 -26.09
N MET A 29 9.76 -37.31 -25.57
CA MET A 29 10.06 -36.06 -24.85
C MET A 29 9.88 -34.83 -25.74
N LYS A 30 10.37 -34.85 -27.00
CA LYS A 30 10.15 -33.77 -27.97
C LYS A 30 8.67 -33.49 -28.21
N ASN A 31 7.87 -34.54 -28.38
CA ASN A 31 6.42 -34.37 -28.57
C ASN A 31 5.72 -33.82 -27.35
N ILE A 32 6.13 -34.19 -26.13
CA ILE A 32 5.61 -33.65 -24.90
C ILE A 32 5.95 -32.15 -24.80
N ILE A 33 7.19 -31.76 -25.07
CA ILE A 33 7.63 -30.36 -25.04
C ILE A 33 6.86 -29.53 -26.08
N VAL A 34 6.71 -30.01 -27.30
CA VAL A 34 5.93 -29.30 -28.32
C VAL A 34 4.47 -29.16 -27.91
N LEU A 35 3.88 -30.20 -27.32
CA LEU A 35 2.50 -30.17 -26.86
C LEU A 35 2.31 -29.17 -25.70
N THR A 36 3.24 -29.15 -24.75
CA THR A 36 3.17 -28.19 -23.61
C THR A 36 3.29 -26.74 -24.08
N ILE A 37 4.20 -26.46 -25.03
CA ILE A 37 4.34 -25.11 -25.61
C ILE A 37 3.05 -24.71 -26.35
N ALA A 38 2.46 -25.64 -27.13
CA ALA A 38 1.21 -25.37 -27.87
C ALA A 38 0.04 -25.05 -26.88
N ILE A 39 -0.07 -25.80 -25.79
CA ILE A 39 -1.08 -25.54 -24.74
C ILE A 39 -0.85 -24.18 -24.10
N TRP A 40 0.40 -23.84 -23.78
CA TRP A 40 0.74 -22.54 -23.20
C TRP A 40 0.37 -21.37 -24.12
N MET A 41 0.66 -21.50 -25.41
CA MET A 41 0.28 -20.48 -26.41
C MET A 41 -1.25 -20.32 -26.53
N LEU A 42 -2.01 -21.43 -26.49
CA LEU A 42 -3.47 -21.38 -26.52
C LEU A 42 -4.05 -20.69 -25.27
N VAL A 43 -3.54 -21.00 -24.09
CA VAL A 43 -3.96 -20.37 -22.83
C VAL A 43 -3.65 -18.87 -22.85
N SER A 44 -2.45 -18.47 -23.27
CA SER A 44 -2.06 -17.07 -23.40
C SER A 44 -2.97 -16.30 -24.35
N PHE A 45 -3.30 -16.90 -25.49
CA PHE A 45 -4.21 -16.29 -26.47
C PHE A 45 -5.62 -16.12 -25.92
N LEU A 46 -6.11 -17.09 -25.14
CA LEU A 46 -7.41 -17.01 -24.49
C LEU A 46 -7.46 -15.88 -23.45
N VAL A 47 -6.39 -15.72 -22.66
CA VAL A 47 -6.27 -14.62 -21.69
C VAL A 47 -6.30 -13.26 -22.39
N VAL A 48 -5.60 -13.09 -23.49
CA VAL A 48 -5.61 -11.85 -24.27
C VAL A 48 -7.01 -11.52 -24.80
N ILE A 49 -7.77 -12.53 -25.27
CA ILE A 49 -9.15 -12.33 -25.71
C ILE A 49 -10.04 -11.88 -24.56
N ILE A 50 -9.92 -12.51 -23.38
CA ILE A 50 -10.70 -12.15 -22.19
C ILE A 50 -10.40 -10.69 -21.77
N LEU A 51 -9.13 -10.31 -21.73
CA LEU A 51 -8.72 -8.94 -21.43
C LEU A 51 -9.27 -7.94 -22.45
N ALA A 52 -9.23 -8.26 -23.74
CA ALA A 52 -9.79 -7.38 -24.78
C ALA A 52 -11.31 -7.19 -24.63
N VAL A 53 -12.05 -8.25 -24.28
CA VAL A 53 -13.50 -8.17 -24.02
C VAL A 53 -13.80 -7.35 -22.76
N CYS A 54 -13.00 -7.52 -21.68
CA CYS A 54 -13.13 -6.75 -20.45
C CYS A 54 -12.86 -5.26 -20.70
N LEU A 55 -11.79 -4.91 -21.43
CA LEU A 55 -11.48 -3.55 -21.83
C LEU A 55 -12.60 -2.93 -22.70
N GLY A 56 -13.15 -3.68 -23.65
CA GLY A 56 -14.27 -3.22 -24.45
C GLY A 56 -15.54 -2.91 -23.63
N LYS A 57 -15.85 -3.75 -22.61
CA LYS A 57 -16.96 -3.50 -21.68
C LYS A 57 -16.71 -2.28 -20.80
N LEU A 58 -15.49 -2.09 -20.34
CA LEU A 58 -15.10 -0.95 -19.51
C LEU A 58 -15.24 0.36 -20.31
N ASN A 59 -14.69 0.39 -21.54
CA ASN A 59 -14.77 1.55 -22.41
C ASN A 59 -16.24 1.92 -22.78
N HIS A 60 -17.09 0.89 -22.97
CA HIS A 60 -18.51 1.12 -23.19
C HIS A 60 -19.20 1.75 -21.96
N ARG A 61 -18.85 1.32 -20.74
CA ARG A 61 -19.38 1.91 -19.51
C ARG A 61 -18.93 3.37 -19.32
N VAL A 62 -17.68 3.68 -19.64
CA VAL A 62 -17.16 5.06 -19.60
C VAL A 62 -17.95 5.95 -20.57
N HIS A 63 -18.16 5.53 -21.80
CA HIS A 63 -18.97 6.30 -22.78
C HIS A 63 -20.45 6.48 -22.38
N VAL A 64 -21.02 5.52 -21.68
CA VAL A 64 -22.40 5.64 -21.17
C VAL A 64 -22.46 6.66 -20.03
N LEU A 65 -21.47 6.68 -19.15
CA LEU A 65 -21.36 7.66 -18.05
C LEU A 65 -21.09 9.08 -18.58
N GLU A 66 -20.20 9.26 -19.55
CA GLU A 66 -19.99 10.57 -20.21
C GLU A 66 -21.24 11.11 -20.85
N LYS A 67 -22.02 10.27 -21.56
CA LYS A 67 -23.32 10.68 -22.12
C LYS A 67 -24.35 11.06 -21.06
N ALA A 68 -24.35 10.35 -19.92
CA ALA A 68 -25.26 10.65 -18.81
C ALA A 68 -24.90 12.00 -18.14
N GLN A 69 -23.61 12.30 -17.98
CA GLN A 69 -23.13 13.59 -17.47
C GLN A 69 -23.47 14.74 -18.41
N LEU A 70 -23.25 14.57 -19.71
CA LEU A 70 -23.61 15.58 -20.72
C LEU A 70 -25.13 15.85 -20.76
N ALA A 71 -25.95 14.81 -20.59
CA ALA A 71 -27.41 14.95 -20.52
C ALA A 71 -27.86 15.72 -19.26
N GLN A 72 -27.21 15.50 -18.11
CA GLN A 72 -27.48 16.26 -16.89
C GLN A 72 -27.08 17.74 -17.01
N MET A 73 -25.94 18.05 -17.66
CA MET A 73 -25.52 19.42 -17.90
C MET A 73 -26.45 20.19 -18.85
N THR A 74 -27.06 19.52 -19.84
CA THR A 74 -28.02 20.15 -20.75
C THR A 74 -29.38 20.42 -20.11
N VAL A 75 -29.82 19.58 -19.17
CA VAL A 75 -31.07 19.79 -18.42
C VAL A 75 -30.95 20.96 -17.44
N SER A 76 -29.77 21.13 -16.80
CA SER A 76 -29.51 22.26 -15.90
C SER A 76 -29.40 23.62 -16.63
N ALA A 77 -29.07 23.61 -17.92
CA ALA A 77 -28.98 24.83 -18.73
C ALA A 77 -30.34 25.32 -19.27
N ASP A 78 -31.32 24.44 -19.35
CA ASP A 78 -32.68 24.78 -19.87
C ASP A 78 -33.63 25.27 -18.77
N GLU A 79 -33.38 24.95 -17.48
CA GLU A 79 -34.17 25.44 -16.36
C GLU A 79 -33.92 26.91 -15.98
N GLN A 80 -32.91 27.56 -16.56
CA GLN A 80 -32.58 28.98 -16.30
C GLN A 80 -33.24 29.97 -17.28
N LYS A 81 -34.18 29.54 -18.12
CA LYS A 81 -34.93 30.40 -19.06
C LYS A 81 -36.44 30.24 -18.99
N GLN A 82 -37.07 30.65 -17.88
CA GLN A 82 -38.47 31.03 -17.91
C GLN A 82 -38.77 32.20 -16.95
N PRO A 83 -39.61 33.17 -17.36
CA PRO A 83 -39.81 34.43 -16.63
C PRO A 83 -40.82 34.31 -15.51
N GLN A 84 -40.56 35.07 -14.48
CA GLN A 84 -41.35 35.27 -13.28
C GLN A 84 -42.70 35.93 -13.61
N PRO A 85 -43.86 35.51 -13.04
CA PRO A 85 -44.98 36.41 -12.77
C PRO A 85 -45.13 36.74 -11.30
N GLU A 86 -45.50 37.93 -11.07
CA GLU A 86 -45.67 38.74 -9.88
C GLU A 86 -46.95 38.46 -9.08
N GLN A 87 -46.88 38.69 -7.75
CA GLN A 87 -47.95 38.99 -6.77
C GLN A 87 -48.84 37.82 -6.29
N THR A 88 -49.10 37.63 -5.02
CA THR A 88 -49.48 38.47 -3.86
C THR A 88 -49.52 37.62 -2.61
N ALA A 89 -49.14 38.17 -1.43
CA ALA A 89 -49.33 37.58 -0.11
C ALA A 89 -50.79 37.68 0.36
N PRO A 90 -51.26 36.95 1.43
CA PRO A 90 -50.81 37.15 2.81
C PRO A 90 -50.69 35.88 3.69
N ALA A 91 -49.83 36.03 4.65
CA ALA A 91 -49.59 35.41 5.95
C ALA A 91 -50.47 34.30 6.51
N THR A 92 -49.87 33.23 7.03
CA THR A 92 -50.07 32.73 8.40
C THR A 92 -48.89 31.84 8.85
N GLN A 93 -48.50 31.97 10.11
CA GLN A 93 -47.38 31.43 10.84
C GLN A 93 -47.37 29.89 11.00
N GLU A 94 -46.17 29.45 11.38
CA GLU A 94 -45.73 28.23 12.11
C GLU A 94 -45.10 27.18 11.21
N ASP A 95 -43.85 26.86 11.30
CA ASP A 95 -42.92 26.43 12.34
C ASP A 95 -41.46 26.47 11.83
N GLU A 96 -40.56 26.97 12.67
CA GLU A 96 -39.13 27.05 12.43
C GLU A 96 -38.50 25.65 12.49
N ALA A 97 -38.01 25.14 11.33
CA ALA A 97 -36.90 24.22 11.30
C ALA A 97 -35.77 24.95 10.56
N GLN A 98 -34.89 25.57 11.28
CA GLN A 98 -33.63 26.10 10.78
C GLN A 98 -32.82 24.93 10.19
N SER A 99 -32.77 24.83 8.87
CA SER A 99 -31.67 24.18 8.18
C SER A 99 -30.56 25.24 8.09
N GLU A 100 -29.60 25.18 8.97
CA GLU A 100 -28.32 25.86 8.79
C GLU A 100 -27.67 25.24 7.53
N GLN A 101 -27.82 25.89 6.39
CA GLN A 101 -26.88 25.76 5.30
C GLN A 101 -25.59 26.42 5.79
N GLU A 102 -24.68 25.62 6.37
CA GLU A 102 -23.27 25.98 6.42
C GLU A 102 -22.81 26.24 4.98
N THR A 103 -22.61 27.49 4.67
CA THR A 103 -21.83 27.93 3.51
C THR A 103 -20.43 27.41 3.78
N GLU A 104 -20.05 26.27 3.17
CA GLU A 104 -18.66 25.82 3.14
C GLU A 104 -17.84 26.97 2.54
N SER A 105 -17.20 27.73 3.39
CA SER A 105 -16.08 28.57 3.04
C SER A 105 -15.04 27.64 2.44
N GLN A 106 -14.77 27.75 1.14
CA GLN A 106 -13.64 27.04 0.53
C GLN A 106 -12.40 27.49 1.31
N ALA A 107 -11.82 26.56 2.06
CA ALA A 107 -10.59 26.80 2.79
C ALA A 107 -9.47 27.13 1.78
N ASP A 108 -8.69 28.16 2.10
CA ASP A 108 -7.57 28.60 1.26
C ASP A 108 -6.29 27.86 1.69
N TYR A 109 -5.89 26.86 0.91
CA TYR A 109 -4.67 26.09 1.11
C TYR A 109 -3.45 26.64 0.36
N SER A 110 -3.47 27.89 -0.10
CA SER A 110 -2.37 28.48 -0.87
C SER A 110 -1.07 28.63 -0.06
N ASN A 111 -1.16 28.72 1.27
CA ASN A 111 -0.03 28.91 2.18
C ASN A 111 0.51 27.60 2.77
N VAL A 112 0.01 26.45 2.35
CA VAL A 112 0.43 25.15 2.87
C VAL A 112 1.88 24.85 2.51
N VAL A 113 2.71 24.56 3.52
CA VAL A 113 4.12 24.20 3.34
C VAL A 113 4.21 22.74 2.89
N ARG A 114 4.80 22.52 1.71
CA ARG A 114 4.99 21.21 1.11
C ARG A 114 6.48 20.87 1.01
N GLY A 115 6.80 19.62 1.27
CA GLY A 115 8.16 19.09 1.21
C GLY A 115 8.76 18.81 2.57
N ILE A 116 9.72 17.88 2.61
CA ILE A 116 10.46 17.56 3.84
C ILE A 116 11.45 18.69 4.09
N ASP A 117 11.37 19.28 5.30
CA ASP A 117 12.41 20.18 5.77
C ASP A 117 13.59 19.35 6.24
N THR A 118 14.61 19.23 5.38
CA THR A 118 15.74 18.32 5.60
C THR A 118 16.95 19.00 6.22
N ASP A 119 17.05 20.33 6.16
CA ASP A 119 18.28 21.04 6.56
C ASP A 119 18.59 20.84 8.05
N ASP A 120 17.58 20.93 8.92
CA ASP A 120 17.76 20.74 10.37
C ASP A 120 17.93 19.28 10.78
N ASN A 121 17.52 18.34 9.93
CA ASN A 121 17.56 16.89 10.18
C ASN A 121 18.79 16.20 9.53
N MET A 122 19.61 16.92 8.80
CA MET A 122 20.86 16.33 8.25
C MET A 122 21.84 16.00 9.35
N ALA A 123 22.35 14.75 9.34
CA ALA A 123 23.34 14.29 10.30
C ALA A 123 24.72 14.84 9.97
N VAL A 124 25.49 15.15 11.02
CA VAL A 124 26.92 15.44 10.95
C VAL A 124 27.69 14.44 11.82
N GLU A 125 29.00 14.35 11.60
CA GLU A 125 29.85 13.42 12.36
C GLU A 125 29.68 13.61 13.88
N GLY A 126 29.35 12.53 14.58
CA GLY A 126 29.16 12.50 16.03
C GLY A 126 27.73 12.72 16.49
N ASP A 127 26.77 12.94 15.58
CA ASP A 127 25.36 12.98 15.94
C ASP A 127 24.83 11.60 16.33
N THR A 128 23.83 11.57 17.21
CA THR A 128 23.05 10.36 17.49
C THR A 128 22.01 10.16 16.40
N HIS A 129 21.91 8.95 15.85
CA HIS A 129 20.86 8.58 14.89
C HIS A 129 19.67 8.00 15.64
N TYR A 130 18.51 8.64 15.51
CA TYR A 130 17.22 8.14 15.98
C TYR A 130 16.50 7.47 14.83
N VAL A 131 16.22 6.17 14.95
CA VAL A 131 15.64 5.36 13.88
C VAL A 131 14.30 4.79 14.33
N TYR A 132 13.26 5.11 13.58
CA TYR A 132 11.91 4.62 13.77
C TYR A 132 11.59 3.62 12.67
N LEU A 133 11.67 2.31 12.99
CA LEU A 133 11.24 1.27 12.07
C LEU A 133 9.71 1.28 12.02
N THR A 134 9.13 1.55 10.85
CA THR A 134 7.70 1.67 10.67
C THR A 134 7.22 0.77 9.55
N PHE A 135 6.15 0.03 9.80
CA PHE A 135 5.59 -0.96 8.89
C PHE A 135 4.21 -0.53 8.42
N ASP A 136 4.02 -0.38 7.09
CA ASP A 136 2.69 -0.33 6.50
C ASP A 136 2.18 -1.77 6.45
N CYS A 137 1.26 -2.09 7.36
CA CYS A 137 0.99 -3.44 7.82
C CYS A 137 -0.38 -3.94 7.37
N VAL A 138 -0.39 -5.12 6.76
CA VAL A 138 -1.57 -5.98 6.64
C VAL A 138 -1.33 -7.21 7.53
N PRO A 139 -1.85 -7.21 8.78
CA PRO A 139 -1.52 -8.24 9.76
C PRO A 139 -1.63 -9.66 9.24
N GLY A 140 -0.61 -10.46 9.52
CA GLY A 140 -0.48 -11.79 9.00
C GLY A 140 0.73 -12.55 9.58
N LYS A 141 1.11 -13.65 8.95
CA LYS A 141 2.26 -14.48 9.39
C LYS A 141 3.59 -13.71 9.38
N ASN A 142 3.77 -12.78 8.45
CA ASN A 142 4.97 -11.96 8.42
C ASN A 142 5.01 -11.00 9.61
N THR A 143 3.86 -10.46 10.01
CA THR A 143 3.74 -9.63 11.22
C THR A 143 4.20 -10.36 12.46
N ASP A 144 3.72 -11.61 12.68
CA ASP A 144 4.18 -12.43 13.80
C ASP A 144 5.68 -12.66 13.76
N ALA A 145 6.24 -12.97 12.59
CA ALA A 145 7.69 -13.16 12.43
C ALA A 145 8.49 -11.87 12.70
N ILE A 146 7.99 -10.70 12.28
CA ILE A 146 8.59 -9.39 12.58
C ILE A 146 8.56 -9.14 14.09
N LEU A 147 7.41 -9.38 14.75
CA LEU A 147 7.27 -9.23 16.20
C LEU A 147 8.24 -10.15 16.96
N ASP A 148 8.41 -11.40 16.52
CA ASP A 148 9.37 -12.35 17.11
C ASP A 148 10.82 -11.85 16.98
N VAL A 149 11.20 -11.29 15.81
CA VAL A 149 12.52 -10.70 15.62
C VAL A 149 12.71 -9.51 16.55
N LEU A 150 11.77 -8.56 16.58
CA LEU A 150 11.85 -7.36 17.43
C LEU A 150 11.95 -7.73 18.91
N ASP A 151 11.16 -8.71 19.37
CA ASP A 151 11.21 -9.21 20.76
C ASP A 151 12.59 -9.80 21.08
N SER A 152 13.19 -10.55 20.16
CA SER A 152 14.53 -11.16 20.37
C SER A 152 15.63 -10.12 20.60
N TYR A 153 15.44 -8.87 20.17
CA TYR A 153 16.35 -7.75 20.36
C TYR A 153 15.88 -6.76 21.43
N ASP A 154 14.75 -7.01 22.11
CA ASP A 154 14.08 -6.08 23.04
C ASP A 154 13.81 -4.71 22.41
N LEU A 155 13.43 -4.69 21.13
CA LEU A 155 13.14 -3.49 20.36
C LEU A 155 11.64 -3.30 20.15
N LYS A 156 11.25 -2.05 20.02
CA LYS A 156 9.86 -1.66 19.69
C LYS A 156 9.85 -0.88 18.37
N ALA A 157 8.75 -1.04 17.63
CA ALA A 157 8.55 -0.43 16.31
C ALA A 157 7.13 0.16 16.22
N THR A 158 6.79 0.72 15.06
CA THR A 158 5.45 1.27 14.81
C THR A 158 4.81 0.53 13.64
N PHE A 159 3.55 0.15 13.81
CA PHE A 159 2.77 -0.55 12.78
C PHE A 159 1.57 0.32 12.37
N PHE A 160 1.59 0.81 11.14
CA PHE A 160 0.45 1.51 10.53
C PHE A 160 -0.46 0.48 9.85
N VAL A 161 -1.54 0.12 10.51
CA VAL A 161 -2.35 -1.06 10.21
C VAL A 161 -3.49 -0.74 9.25
N SER A 162 -3.71 -1.62 8.28
CA SER A 162 -4.89 -1.63 7.40
C SER A 162 -6.02 -2.49 8.00
N GLY A 163 -7.27 -2.10 7.77
CA GLY A 163 -8.42 -2.65 8.52
C GLY A 163 -8.99 -3.97 7.99
N LYS A 164 -8.71 -4.39 6.77
CA LYS A 164 -9.25 -5.66 6.22
C LYS A 164 -8.39 -6.85 6.65
N VAL A 165 -8.50 -7.21 7.91
CA VAL A 165 -7.73 -8.28 8.56
C VAL A 165 -8.65 -9.47 8.82
N ASP A 166 -8.20 -10.67 8.48
CA ASP A 166 -8.92 -11.89 8.82
C ASP A 166 -8.92 -12.11 10.35
N GLU A 167 -10.02 -12.62 10.90
CA GLU A 167 -10.19 -12.79 12.35
C GLU A 167 -9.08 -13.67 12.97
N GLU A 168 -8.46 -14.56 12.18
CA GLU A 168 -7.34 -15.40 12.66
C GLU A 168 -6.10 -14.59 13.07
N TYR A 169 -6.00 -13.31 12.64
CA TYR A 169 -4.88 -12.41 12.97
C TYR A 169 -5.25 -11.32 14.00
N TYR A 170 -6.40 -11.43 14.67
CA TYR A 170 -6.75 -10.49 15.75
C TYR A 170 -5.81 -10.65 16.96
N ASP A 171 -5.32 -11.84 17.22
CA ASP A 171 -4.31 -12.06 18.25
C ASP A 171 -2.98 -11.37 17.88
N THR A 172 -2.59 -11.38 16.61
CA THR A 172 -1.43 -10.64 16.11
C THR A 172 -1.59 -9.13 16.31
N LEU A 173 -2.77 -8.56 16.03
CA LEU A 173 -3.07 -7.15 16.33
C LEU A 173 -2.96 -6.83 17.82
N ASN A 174 -3.52 -7.68 18.68
CA ASN A 174 -3.39 -7.53 20.13
C ASN A 174 -1.93 -7.61 20.57
N ARG A 175 -1.14 -8.48 19.94
CA ARG A 175 0.28 -8.64 20.22
C ARG A 175 1.07 -7.35 19.92
N ILE A 176 0.78 -6.62 18.84
CA ILE A 176 1.40 -5.32 18.54
C ILE A 176 1.29 -4.40 19.78
N VAL A 177 0.12 -4.35 20.40
CA VAL A 177 -0.13 -3.48 21.57
C VAL A 177 0.49 -4.03 22.84
N THR A 178 0.28 -5.32 23.13
CA THR A 178 0.73 -5.95 24.39
C THR A 178 2.24 -6.04 24.49
N ASP A 179 2.93 -6.20 23.37
CA ASP A 179 4.40 -6.22 23.30
C ASP A 179 5.02 -4.80 23.33
N GLY A 180 4.17 -3.74 23.41
CA GLY A 180 4.60 -2.35 23.59
C GLY A 180 5.03 -1.64 22.31
N HIS A 181 4.61 -2.13 21.14
CA HIS A 181 4.78 -1.43 19.88
C HIS A 181 3.72 -0.33 19.72
N THR A 182 4.02 0.68 18.90
CA THR A 182 3.05 1.73 18.59
C THR A 182 2.09 1.25 17.51
N LEU A 183 0.78 1.31 17.81
CA LEU A 183 -0.28 1.03 16.87
C LEU A 183 -0.68 2.33 16.16
N GLY A 184 -0.50 2.39 14.84
CA GLY A 184 -0.95 3.46 13.96
C GLY A 184 -2.06 2.99 13.02
N MET A 185 -2.77 3.94 12.44
CA MET A 185 -3.80 3.73 11.42
C MET A 185 -3.21 3.98 10.03
N HIS A 186 -3.50 3.10 9.08
CA HIS A 186 -3.15 3.33 7.67
C HIS A 186 -4.42 3.63 6.85
N SER A 187 -5.35 2.71 6.81
CA SER A 187 -6.67 2.84 6.17
C SER A 187 -7.49 1.61 6.50
N TYR A 188 -8.81 1.73 6.49
CA TYR A 188 -9.67 0.55 6.61
C TYR A 188 -9.69 -0.26 5.32
N SER A 189 -9.87 0.43 4.18
CA SER A 189 -10.04 -0.22 2.88
C SER A 189 -8.73 -0.52 2.16
N ASN A 190 -7.68 0.26 2.41
CA ASN A 190 -6.40 0.29 1.67
C ASN A 190 -6.60 0.39 0.14
N GLN A 191 -7.63 1.13 -0.29
CA GLN A 191 -7.97 1.34 -1.70
C GLN A 191 -7.98 2.82 -2.02
N TYR A 192 -6.99 3.30 -2.76
CA TYR A 192 -6.83 4.72 -3.11
C TYR A 192 -8.09 5.33 -3.75
N SER A 193 -8.73 4.63 -4.69
CA SER A 193 -9.96 5.09 -5.33
C SER A 193 -11.16 5.23 -4.37
N THR A 194 -11.11 4.60 -3.21
CA THR A 194 -12.14 4.70 -2.16
C THR A 194 -11.78 5.79 -1.17
N ILE A 195 -10.55 5.77 -0.65
CA ILE A 195 -10.09 6.69 0.41
C ILE A 195 -10.06 8.14 -0.10
N TYR A 196 -9.55 8.35 -1.32
CA TYR A 196 -9.29 9.65 -1.92
C TYR A 196 -10.36 10.12 -2.91
N ALA A 197 -11.57 9.53 -2.84
CA ALA A 197 -12.69 9.93 -3.70
C ALA A 197 -13.27 11.29 -3.29
N SER A 198 -13.37 11.55 -1.97
CA SER A 198 -13.82 12.81 -1.37
C SER A 198 -13.40 12.90 0.10
N THR A 199 -13.54 14.06 0.73
CA THR A 199 -13.31 14.29 2.16
C THR A 199 -14.19 13.42 3.05
N GLU A 200 -15.45 13.20 2.66
CA GLU A 200 -16.38 12.32 3.38
C GLU A 200 -15.99 10.85 3.24
N ALA A 201 -15.46 10.45 2.08
CA ALA A 201 -14.97 9.09 1.88
C ALA A 201 -13.75 8.82 2.76
N PHE A 202 -12.81 9.76 2.83
CA PHE A 202 -11.66 9.72 3.73
C PHE A 202 -12.11 9.66 5.19
N SER A 203 -13.02 10.56 5.62
CA SER A 203 -13.51 10.60 7.00
C SER A 203 -14.21 9.29 7.41
N ARG A 204 -14.97 8.67 6.51
CA ARG A 204 -15.58 7.35 6.77
C ARG A 204 -14.54 6.26 6.93
N ASP A 205 -13.53 6.19 6.04
CA ASP A 205 -12.45 5.20 6.11
C ASP A 205 -11.62 5.36 7.40
N LEU A 206 -11.32 6.61 7.78
CA LEU A 206 -10.64 6.97 9.03
C LEU A 206 -11.44 6.51 10.27
N THR A 207 -12.75 6.77 10.29
CA THR A 207 -13.62 6.32 11.39
C THR A 207 -13.65 4.80 11.46
N GLN A 208 -13.79 4.13 10.32
CA GLN A 208 -13.85 2.67 10.25
C GLN A 208 -12.55 2.01 10.76
N ILE A 209 -11.38 2.53 10.36
CA ILE A 209 -10.11 1.97 10.88
C ILE A 209 -9.93 2.24 12.37
N SER A 210 -10.29 3.43 12.85
CA SER A 210 -10.22 3.77 14.26
C SER A 210 -11.12 2.88 15.13
N ASP A 211 -12.36 2.65 14.69
CA ASP A 211 -13.31 1.81 15.41
C ASP A 211 -12.89 0.33 15.34
N PHE A 212 -12.47 -0.16 14.19
CA PHE A 212 -11.97 -1.53 14.02
C PHE A 212 -10.79 -1.82 14.96
N LEU A 213 -9.77 -0.96 14.99
CA LEU A 213 -8.62 -1.17 15.86
C LEU A 213 -9.01 -1.12 17.34
N TYR A 214 -9.91 -0.21 17.71
CA TYR A 214 -10.43 -0.15 19.07
C TYR A 214 -11.22 -1.41 19.47
N ASP A 215 -12.08 -1.89 18.59
CA ASP A 215 -12.89 -3.09 18.86
C ASP A 215 -12.04 -4.34 19.05
N VAL A 216 -10.91 -4.45 18.33
CA VAL A 216 -10.01 -5.60 18.43
C VAL A 216 -9.00 -5.46 19.58
N THR A 217 -8.41 -4.27 19.75
CA THR A 217 -7.25 -4.09 20.66
C THR A 217 -7.57 -3.31 21.94
N GLY A 218 -8.73 -2.64 22.00
CA GLY A 218 -9.07 -1.72 23.07
C GLY A 218 -8.30 -0.40 23.04
N VAL A 219 -7.47 -0.14 22.02
CA VAL A 219 -6.64 1.06 21.89
C VAL A 219 -7.16 1.97 20.79
N ARG A 220 -7.37 3.26 21.11
CA ARG A 220 -7.59 4.29 20.09
C ARG A 220 -6.26 4.92 19.71
N SER A 221 -5.83 4.63 18.48
CA SER A 221 -4.61 5.23 17.94
C SER A 221 -4.84 6.72 17.63
N CYS A 222 -3.82 7.52 17.93
CA CYS A 222 -3.73 8.94 17.52
C CYS A 222 -2.68 9.14 16.42
N TYR A 223 -2.19 8.07 15.80
CA TYR A 223 -1.20 8.11 14.74
C TYR A 223 -1.79 7.59 13.43
N TYR A 224 -1.46 8.28 12.32
CA TYR A 224 -1.92 7.91 10.98
C TYR A 224 -0.77 7.95 9.99
N ARG A 225 -0.86 7.15 8.94
CA ARG A 225 -0.03 7.29 7.73
C ARG A 225 -0.94 7.22 6.50
N PHE A 226 -0.85 8.22 5.66
CA PHE A 226 -1.58 8.25 4.40
C PHE A 226 -1.09 7.14 3.47
N PRO A 227 -1.95 6.29 2.89
CA PRO A 227 -1.59 5.41 1.78
C PRO A 227 -0.95 6.19 0.63
N GLY A 228 0.33 5.88 0.33
CA GLY A 228 1.12 6.62 -0.66
C GLY A 228 1.71 7.94 -0.17
N GLY A 229 1.60 8.26 1.12
CA GLY A 229 2.11 9.48 1.74
C GLY A 229 1.20 10.70 1.60
N SER A 230 1.46 11.74 2.40
CA SER A 230 0.64 12.95 2.41
C SER A 230 0.78 13.84 1.16
N SER A 231 1.77 13.57 0.30
CA SER A 231 1.99 14.31 -0.95
C SER A 231 1.60 13.52 -2.20
N ASN A 232 0.81 12.43 -2.06
CA ASN A 232 0.45 11.62 -3.23
C ASN A 232 -0.41 12.43 -4.22
N GLU A 233 -0.21 12.17 -5.52
CA GLU A 233 -0.92 12.84 -6.62
C GLU A 233 -2.13 12.04 -7.12
N ILE A 234 -2.48 10.95 -6.43
CA ILE A 234 -3.57 10.05 -6.83
C ILE A 234 -4.91 10.54 -6.27
N SER A 235 -4.87 11.36 -5.22
CA SER A 235 -6.05 11.91 -4.57
C SER A 235 -6.85 12.81 -5.51
N ASN A 236 -8.18 12.66 -5.50
CA ASN A 236 -9.10 13.57 -6.18
C ASN A 236 -9.37 14.86 -5.36
N VAL A 237 -8.95 14.86 -4.10
CA VAL A 237 -9.10 15.97 -3.15
C VAL A 237 -7.73 16.54 -2.85
N ASP A 238 -7.62 17.83 -2.57
CA ASP A 238 -6.35 18.38 -2.08
C ASP A 238 -5.97 17.66 -0.78
N MET A 239 -4.76 17.14 -0.73
CA MET A 239 -4.28 16.42 0.45
C MET A 239 -4.25 17.31 1.70
N ALA A 240 -4.15 18.64 1.55
CA ALA A 240 -4.26 19.57 2.66
C ALA A 240 -5.63 19.53 3.35
N GLU A 241 -6.73 19.33 2.60
CA GLU A 241 -8.06 19.12 3.19
C GLU A 241 -8.10 17.87 4.08
N LEU A 242 -7.43 16.80 3.65
CA LEU A 242 -7.35 15.56 4.42
C LEU A 242 -6.46 15.72 5.67
N VAL A 243 -5.37 16.48 5.54
CA VAL A 243 -4.54 16.89 6.69
C VAL A 243 -5.36 17.71 7.69
N HIS A 244 -6.17 18.66 7.23
CA HIS A 244 -7.07 19.43 8.10
C HIS A 244 -8.03 18.52 8.88
N ILE A 245 -8.57 17.46 8.23
CA ILE A 245 -9.42 16.47 8.93
C ILE A 245 -8.64 15.77 10.06
N LEU A 246 -7.40 15.37 9.83
CA LEU A 246 -6.56 14.73 10.86
C LEU A 246 -6.28 15.72 12.01
N ASN A 247 -5.91 16.97 11.69
CA ASN A 247 -5.65 18.02 12.69
C ASN A 247 -6.87 18.25 13.61
N ARG A 248 -8.06 18.39 13.03
CA ARG A 248 -9.31 18.56 13.78
C ARG A 248 -9.63 17.38 14.71
N ASN A 249 -9.19 16.17 14.34
CA ASN A 249 -9.37 14.97 15.16
C ASN A 249 -8.18 14.70 16.10
N GLN A 250 -7.20 15.62 16.18
CA GLN A 250 -5.99 15.49 17.02
C GLN A 250 -5.19 14.21 16.67
N ILE A 251 -5.13 13.85 15.39
CA ILE A 251 -4.40 12.71 14.87
C ILE A 251 -3.13 13.22 14.22
N SER A 252 -1.98 12.82 14.76
CA SER A 252 -0.67 13.06 14.16
C SER A 252 -0.42 12.09 13.03
N TYR A 253 0.16 12.56 11.91
CA TYR A 253 0.52 11.64 10.83
C TYR A 253 2.01 11.71 10.53
N TYR A 254 2.51 10.60 9.98
CA TYR A 254 3.92 10.41 9.65
C TYR A 254 4.06 9.90 8.22
N ASP A 255 4.80 10.64 7.40
CA ASP A 255 5.40 10.13 6.18
C ASP A 255 6.71 9.40 6.53
N TRP A 256 7.65 9.37 5.62
CA TRP A 256 8.97 8.76 5.81
C TRP A 256 10.03 9.58 5.10
N ASN A 257 11.26 9.55 5.59
CA ASN A 257 12.43 10.11 4.92
C ASN A 257 13.45 9.04 4.50
N VAL A 258 13.23 7.79 4.91
CA VAL A 258 14.02 6.63 4.49
C VAL A 258 13.08 5.55 3.98
N SER A 259 13.30 5.03 2.77
CA SER A 259 12.54 3.92 2.20
C SER A 259 13.40 2.68 2.09
N ALA A 260 12.88 1.55 2.54
CA ALA A 260 13.52 0.25 2.37
C ALA A 260 13.54 -0.24 0.91
N GLY A 261 12.66 0.30 0.05
CA GLY A 261 12.54 -0.12 -1.35
C GLY A 261 11.82 -1.45 -1.54
N ASP A 262 11.21 -1.98 -0.50
CA ASP A 262 10.53 -3.30 -0.46
C ASP A 262 9.12 -3.30 -1.04
N ALA A 263 8.63 -2.16 -1.53
CA ALA A 263 7.36 -2.09 -2.28
C ALA A 263 7.45 -2.77 -3.65
N ALA A 264 8.65 -2.82 -4.27
CA ALA A 264 8.89 -3.48 -5.54
C ALA A 264 8.68 -5.00 -5.46
N SER A 265 8.56 -5.67 -6.62
CA SER A 265 8.33 -7.12 -6.69
C SER A 265 9.61 -7.96 -6.68
N ASP A 266 10.76 -7.34 -6.94
CA ASP A 266 12.05 -8.00 -7.20
C ASP A 266 13.18 -7.50 -6.27
N TYR A 267 12.83 -7.04 -5.05
CA TYR A 267 13.79 -6.62 -4.04
C TYR A 267 14.41 -7.83 -3.29
N THR A 268 15.64 -7.65 -2.78
CA THR A 268 16.34 -8.64 -1.95
C THR A 268 16.53 -8.13 -0.53
N SER A 269 16.77 -9.03 0.42
CA SER A 269 17.05 -8.64 1.81
C SER A 269 18.29 -7.75 1.94
N GLU A 270 19.33 -8.00 1.14
CA GLU A 270 20.53 -7.17 1.10
C GLU A 270 20.23 -5.75 0.56
N ALA A 271 19.36 -5.65 -0.45
CA ALA A 271 18.94 -4.35 -0.99
C ALA A 271 18.15 -3.55 0.04
N VAL A 272 17.24 -4.18 0.80
CA VAL A 272 16.52 -3.56 1.91
C VAL A 272 17.48 -2.98 2.94
N VAL A 273 18.43 -3.80 3.40
CA VAL A 273 19.45 -3.36 4.37
C VAL A 273 20.24 -2.17 3.82
N ALA A 274 20.78 -2.29 2.60
CA ALA A 274 21.58 -1.24 1.98
C ALA A 274 20.81 0.08 1.83
N ASN A 275 19.57 0.04 1.37
CA ASN A 275 18.72 1.23 1.20
C ASN A 275 18.47 1.93 2.54
N VAL A 276 18.13 1.15 3.58
CA VAL A 276 17.87 1.73 4.91
C VAL A 276 19.15 2.32 5.50
N MET A 277 20.28 1.62 5.45
CA MET A 277 21.55 2.11 5.98
C MET A 277 22.04 3.36 5.25
N GLU A 278 21.92 3.41 3.91
CA GLU A 278 22.22 4.61 3.13
C GLU A 278 21.35 5.80 3.57
N GLY A 279 20.03 5.57 3.78
CA GLY A 279 19.12 6.62 4.23
C GLY A 279 19.43 7.09 5.65
N VAL A 280 19.55 6.17 6.60
CA VAL A 280 19.80 6.46 8.02
C VAL A 280 21.09 7.25 8.23
N SER A 281 22.12 6.94 7.46
CA SER A 281 23.41 7.68 7.56
C SER A 281 23.30 9.17 7.24
N ARG A 282 22.23 9.60 6.56
CA ARG A 282 22.03 11.00 6.14
C ARG A 282 21.31 11.85 7.18
N TYR A 283 20.51 11.23 8.06
CA TYR A 283 19.58 11.95 8.93
C TYR A 283 19.84 11.67 10.41
N LYS A 284 19.60 12.68 11.26
CA LYS A 284 19.54 12.52 12.73
C LYS A 284 18.31 11.72 13.14
N THR A 285 17.18 12.01 12.49
CA THR A 285 15.90 11.32 12.71
C THR A 285 15.47 10.67 11.41
N SER A 286 15.35 9.35 11.42
CA SER A 286 14.93 8.53 10.29
C SER A 286 13.62 7.82 10.59
N VAL A 287 12.56 8.16 9.88
CA VAL A 287 11.34 7.37 9.83
C VAL A 287 11.45 6.46 8.61
N VAL A 288 11.63 5.17 8.87
CA VAL A 288 11.90 4.15 7.85
C VAL A 288 10.59 3.52 7.41
N LEU A 289 10.27 3.60 6.11
CA LEU A 289 9.16 2.87 5.52
C LEU A 289 9.57 1.45 5.15
N LEU A 290 8.90 0.49 5.76
CA LEU A 290 8.91 -0.94 5.46
C LEU A 290 7.47 -1.41 5.21
N HIS A 291 7.31 -2.48 4.45
CA HIS A 291 6.00 -3.08 4.22
C HIS A 291 5.92 -4.47 4.88
N ASP A 292 4.77 -4.71 5.51
CA ASP A 292 4.40 -5.99 6.10
C ASP A 292 3.08 -6.47 5.49
N ALA A 293 3.20 -7.37 4.53
CA ALA A 293 2.09 -7.99 3.83
C ALA A 293 2.44 -9.47 3.53
N PRO A 294 1.48 -10.31 3.13
CA PRO A 294 1.72 -11.74 2.91
C PRO A 294 2.82 -12.08 1.92
N ASP A 295 3.11 -11.21 0.96
CA ASP A 295 4.17 -11.36 -0.05
C ASP A 295 5.52 -10.73 0.36
N LYS A 296 5.65 -10.22 1.59
CA LYS A 296 6.81 -9.47 2.09
C LYS A 296 7.73 -10.28 3.02
N SER A 297 7.91 -11.58 2.77
CA SER A 297 8.84 -12.41 3.55
C SER A 297 10.29 -11.93 3.48
N THR A 298 10.70 -11.30 2.38
CA THR A 298 12.05 -10.72 2.21
C THR A 298 12.31 -9.57 3.19
N THR A 299 11.28 -8.78 3.53
CA THR A 299 11.37 -7.76 4.59
C THR A 299 11.66 -8.40 5.95
N VAL A 300 11.00 -9.52 6.27
CA VAL A 300 11.28 -10.31 7.49
C VAL A 300 12.72 -10.80 7.50
N GLU A 301 13.21 -11.36 6.39
CA GLU A 301 14.59 -11.86 6.25
C GLU A 301 15.63 -10.74 6.41
N ALA A 302 15.31 -9.52 5.97
CA ALA A 302 16.18 -8.36 6.06
C ALA A 302 16.28 -7.80 7.49
N LEU A 303 15.30 -8.07 8.37
CA LEU A 303 15.19 -7.34 9.64
C LEU A 303 16.35 -7.63 10.60
N THR A 304 16.74 -8.90 10.75
CA THR A 304 17.88 -9.27 11.61
C THR A 304 19.21 -8.63 11.18
N PRO A 305 19.67 -8.73 9.92
CA PRO A 305 20.88 -8.04 9.49
C PRO A 305 20.76 -6.52 9.61
N LEU A 306 19.60 -5.93 9.30
CA LEU A 306 19.36 -4.50 9.44
C LEU A 306 19.52 -4.02 10.89
N ILE A 307 18.89 -4.70 11.85
CA ILE A 307 19.01 -4.34 13.27
C ILE A 307 20.48 -4.41 13.73
N ASN A 308 21.20 -5.46 13.32
CA ASN A 308 22.61 -5.60 13.68
C ASN A 308 23.48 -4.44 13.13
N GLU A 309 23.23 -4.00 11.88
CA GLU A 309 23.97 -2.87 11.31
C GLU A 309 23.60 -1.54 11.99
N LEU A 310 22.32 -1.30 12.29
CA LEU A 310 21.87 -0.13 13.03
C LEU A 310 22.46 -0.07 14.44
N GLN A 311 22.51 -1.20 15.15
CA GLN A 311 23.17 -1.29 16.46
C GLN A 311 24.69 -1.08 16.32
N GLY A 312 25.31 -1.55 15.24
CA GLY A 312 26.72 -1.36 14.96
C GLY A 312 27.13 0.10 14.75
N MET A 313 26.18 0.99 14.41
CA MET A 313 26.39 2.45 14.32
C MET A 313 25.87 3.20 15.56
N ASP A 314 25.58 2.53 16.66
CA ASP A 314 25.01 3.09 17.90
C ASP A 314 23.66 3.84 17.69
N ALA A 315 22.88 3.45 16.68
CA ALA A 315 21.58 4.06 16.43
C ALA A 315 20.58 3.73 17.54
N GLN A 316 19.77 4.72 17.90
CA GLN A 316 18.67 4.55 18.86
C GLN A 316 17.42 4.12 18.07
N ILE A 317 17.04 2.85 18.16
CA ILE A 317 15.86 2.30 17.50
C ILE A 317 14.68 2.44 18.47
N LEU A 318 13.65 3.20 18.06
CA LEU A 318 12.51 3.57 18.92
C LEU A 318 11.19 3.42 18.19
N PRO A 319 10.07 3.19 18.90
CA PRO A 319 8.73 3.35 18.35
C PRO A 319 8.36 4.85 18.28
N ILE A 320 7.46 5.22 17.39
CA ILE A 320 6.88 6.57 17.36
C ILE A 320 6.09 6.82 18.64
N ASP A 321 6.33 7.97 19.26
CA ASP A 321 5.60 8.48 20.41
C ASP A 321 5.27 9.98 20.25
N GLU A 322 4.73 10.61 21.30
CA GLU A 322 4.34 12.01 21.32
C GLU A 322 5.53 13.00 21.22
N ASN A 323 6.76 12.53 21.46
CA ASN A 323 7.98 13.34 21.40
C ASN A 323 8.72 13.14 20.06
N THR A 324 8.25 12.24 19.23
CA THR A 324 8.90 11.92 17.94
C THR A 324 8.75 13.10 16.98
N THR A 325 9.88 13.53 16.41
CA THR A 325 9.88 14.59 15.38
C THR A 325 9.01 14.17 14.17
N LEU A 326 8.09 15.04 13.79
CA LEU A 326 7.19 14.80 12.66
C LEU A 326 7.95 14.85 11.35
N ILE A 327 7.91 13.76 10.60
CA ILE A 327 8.37 13.69 9.21
C ILE A 327 7.13 13.73 8.31
N GLN A 328 6.89 14.88 7.65
CA GLN A 328 5.66 15.16 6.91
C GLN A 328 5.98 15.85 5.59
N TYR A 329 5.44 15.33 4.48
CA TYR A 329 5.57 15.97 3.16
C TYR A 329 4.67 17.20 3.01
N ILE A 330 3.51 17.22 3.67
CA ILE A 330 2.71 18.42 3.93
C ILE A 330 2.84 18.71 5.40
N LYS A 331 3.23 19.93 5.78
CA LYS A 331 3.40 20.31 7.18
C LYS A 331 2.04 20.52 7.84
N ALA A 332 1.69 19.71 8.83
CA ALA A 332 0.41 19.78 9.53
C ALA A 332 0.14 21.17 10.17
N ASP A 333 1.16 21.80 10.71
CA ASP A 333 1.09 23.12 11.34
C ASP A 333 0.89 24.27 10.34
N SER A 334 1.05 24.00 9.04
CA SER A 334 0.75 24.96 7.97
C SER A 334 -0.68 24.85 7.42
N VAL A 335 -1.45 23.87 7.90
CA VAL A 335 -2.83 23.62 7.49
C VAL A 335 -3.77 23.99 8.62
N GLU A 336 -4.52 25.08 8.43
CA GLU A 336 -5.51 25.59 9.39
C GLU A 336 -6.88 24.89 9.26
#